data_b26c8f3f3cfc0a4278235906c45604cd
#
_entry.id   b26c8f3f3cfc0a4278235906c45604cd
#
_cell.length_a   1.000
_cell.length_b   1.000
_cell.length_c   1.000
_cell.angle_alpha   90.00
_cell.angle_beta   90.00
_cell.angle_gamma   90.00
#
_symmetry.space_group_name_H-M   'P 1'
#
loop_
_entity.id
_entity.type
_entity.pdbx_description
1 polymer ?
#
loop_
_entity_poly.entity_id
_entity_poly.type
_entity_poly.pdbx_seq_one_letter_code
_entity_poly.pdbx_strand_id
1 'polypeptide(L)'
;WDKNSTLVDPMCGSGTICIEAGMMLCNIPAGYYRNSFGFFNMEDFDLELWKKVRNEAKDKIDLSKGITIYGSDLAMKSIRISQKNLDNVPDLKRIVRFRGKDALELDAPNGICTVIVNPPYGERIYKDEVAILYQRLGEHLKEEFKGNTLGILSSNIEALNLLDLKLEKEYDLMNG
;
A
#
# COMPACT_ATOMS: atom_id res chain seq x y z
N TRP A 1 4.82 3.99 8.39
CA TRP A 1 4.21 2.88 9.13
C TRP A 1 5.26 2.13 9.96
N ASP A 2 4.99 1.96 11.24
CA ASP A 2 5.89 1.35 12.23
C ASP A 2 5.83 -0.20 12.26
N LYS A 3 4.95 -0.80 11.47
CA LYS A 3 4.69 -2.26 11.41
C LYS A 3 4.12 -2.87 12.71
N ASN A 4 3.58 -2.05 13.61
CA ASN A 4 2.98 -2.50 14.87
C ASN A 4 1.46 -2.35 14.88
N SER A 5 0.89 -1.73 13.86
CA SER A 5 -0.55 -1.50 13.71
C SER A 5 -1.07 -2.12 12.41
N THR A 6 -2.36 -2.40 12.37
CA THR A 6 -3.06 -2.77 11.13
C THR A 6 -2.87 -1.69 10.07
N LEU A 7 -2.58 -2.07 8.82
CA LEU A 7 -2.53 -1.16 7.70
C LEU A 7 -3.79 -1.29 6.84
N VAL A 8 -4.34 -0.15 6.43
CA VAL A 8 -5.55 -0.08 5.59
C VAL A 8 -5.26 0.80 4.37
N ASP A 9 -5.53 0.27 3.18
CA ASP A 9 -5.52 1.02 1.92
C ASP A 9 -6.95 0.99 1.34
N PRO A 10 -7.72 2.07 1.51
CA PRO A 10 -9.13 2.12 1.09
C PRO A 10 -9.34 2.31 -0.42
N MET A 11 -8.28 2.57 -1.19
CA MET A 11 -8.31 2.73 -2.66
C MET A 11 -7.14 1.97 -3.30
N CYS A 12 -7.03 0.68 -2.97
CA CYS A 12 -5.82 -0.11 -3.18
C CYS A 12 -5.45 -0.39 -4.65
N GLY A 13 -6.35 -0.17 -5.58
CA GLY A 13 -6.11 -0.43 -6.99
C GLY A 13 -5.60 -1.85 -7.26
N SER A 14 -4.38 -1.96 -7.78
CA SER A 14 -3.70 -3.24 -8.03
C SER A 14 -3.14 -3.92 -6.78
N GLY A 15 -3.29 -3.31 -5.60
CA GLY A 15 -2.81 -3.84 -4.31
C GLY A 15 -1.33 -3.62 -4.03
N THR A 16 -0.65 -2.77 -4.79
CA THR A 16 0.80 -2.57 -4.68
C THR A 16 1.22 -2.16 -3.27
N ILE A 17 0.58 -1.14 -2.70
CA ILE A 17 0.90 -0.65 -1.34
C ILE A 17 0.73 -1.77 -0.31
N CYS A 18 -0.40 -2.49 -0.37
CA CYS A 18 -0.67 -3.59 0.56
C CYS A 18 0.34 -4.73 0.45
N ILE A 19 0.73 -5.11 -0.77
CA ILE A 19 1.67 -6.19 -1.02
C ILE A 19 3.07 -5.79 -0.55
N GLU A 20 3.55 -4.60 -0.92
CA GLU A 20 4.85 -4.08 -0.49
C GLU A 20 4.92 -3.92 1.04
N ALA A 21 3.86 -3.41 1.66
CA ALA A 21 3.77 -3.32 3.12
C ALA A 21 3.85 -4.72 3.77
N GLY A 22 3.20 -5.73 3.18
CA GLY A 22 3.29 -7.11 3.63
C GLY A 22 4.71 -7.69 3.51
N MET A 23 5.39 -7.41 2.40
CA MET A 23 6.79 -7.80 2.21
C MET A 23 7.69 -7.11 3.24
N MET A 24 7.51 -5.81 3.48
CA MET A 24 8.25 -5.06 4.50
C MET A 24 7.97 -5.59 5.92
N LEU A 25 6.73 -5.95 6.23
CA LEU A 25 6.35 -6.53 7.52
C LEU A 25 7.07 -7.84 7.79
N CYS A 26 7.13 -8.70 6.78
CA CYS A 26 7.72 -10.03 6.87
C CYS A 26 9.23 -10.07 6.57
N ASN A 27 9.89 -8.92 6.37
CA ASN A 27 11.27 -8.81 5.92
C ASN A 27 11.54 -9.62 4.62
N ILE A 28 10.56 -9.72 3.73
CA ILE A 28 10.75 -10.33 2.42
C ILE A 28 11.49 -9.32 1.54
N PRO A 29 12.66 -9.67 0.98
CA PRO A 29 13.46 -8.74 0.19
C PRO A 29 12.74 -8.29 -1.09
N ALA A 30 12.96 -7.05 -1.51
CA ALA A 30 12.50 -6.59 -2.81
C ALA A 30 13.00 -7.51 -3.93
N GLY A 31 12.08 -7.89 -4.83
CA GLY A 31 12.41 -8.81 -5.92
C GLY A 31 12.61 -10.28 -5.52
N TYR A 32 12.30 -10.69 -4.28
CA TYR A 32 12.46 -12.07 -3.80
C TYR A 32 11.85 -13.12 -4.73
N TYR A 33 10.68 -12.82 -5.30
CA TYR A 33 9.96 -13.71 -6.21
C TYR A 33 10.39 -13.58 -7.68
N ARG A 34 11.38 -12.70 -7.99
CA ARG A 34 11.93 -12.59 -9.35
C ARG A 34 12.99 -13.63 -9.61
N ASN A 35 12.94 -14.23 -10.79
CA ASN A 35 13.90 -15.24 -11.21
C ASN A 35 15.09 -14.66 -11.99
N SER A 36 14.97 -13.43 -12.50
CA SER A 36 16.01 -12.80 -13.31
C SER A 36 16.12 -11.31 -13.01
N PHE A 37 17.34 -10.80 -13.04
CA PHE A 37 17.67 -9.40 -12.85
C PHE A 37 18.61 -8.93 -13.96
N GLY A 38 18.51 -7.66 -14.35
CA GLY A 38 19.34 -7.07 -15.40
C GLY A 38 20.85 -7.19 -15.11
N PHE A 39 21.24 -7.06 -13.84
CA PHE A 39 22.63 -7.16 -13.43
C PHE A 39 23.25 -8.55 -13.60
N PHE A 40 22.47 -9.60 -13.85
CA PHE A 40 23.03 -10.92 -14.18
C PHE A 40 23.82 -10.94 -15.50
N ASN A 41 23.60 -9.93 -16.36
CA ASN A 41 24.29 -9.79 -17.64
C ASN A 41 25.46 -8.80 -17.57
N MET A 42 25.84 -8.30 -16.39
CA MET A 42 26.99 -7.41 -16.22
C MET A 42 28.28 -8.23 -16.17
N GLU A 43 29.37 -7.68 -16.71
CA GLU A 43 30.66 -8.38 -16.80
C GLU A 43 31.27 -8.68 -15.42
N ASP A 44 30.97 -7.82 -14.43
CA ASP A 44 31.44 -7.94 -13.05
C ASP A 44 30.46 -8.68 -12.13
N PHE A 45 29.47 -9.37 -12.69
CA PHE A 45 28.49 -10.11 -11.90
C PHE A 45 29.13 -11.31 -11.20
N ASP A 46 29.10 -11.30 -9.86
CA ASP A 46 29.56 -12.40 -9.00
C ASP A 46 28.37 -13.26 -8.52
N LEU A 47 28.25 -14.43 -9.10
CA LEU A 47 27.20 -15.39 -8.76
C LEU A 47 27.29 -15.90 -7.31
N GLU A 48 28.47 -16.11 -6.77
CA GLU A 48 28.65 -16.64 -5.42
C GLU A 48 28.31 -15.55 -4.37
N LEU A 49 28.72 -14.32 -4.62
CA LEU A 49 28.33 -13.18 -3.80
C LEU A 49 26.81 -13.00 -3.84
N TRP A 50 26.19 -13.07 -5.01
CA TRP A 50 24.73 -13.00 -5.16
C TRP A 50 24.00 -14.06 -4.36
N LYS A 51 24.44 -15.33 -4.46
CA LYS A 51 23.87 -16.45 -3.70
C LYS A 51 23.97 -16.21 -2.19
N LYS A 52 25.14 -15.76 -1.73
CA LYS A 52 25.38 -15.42 -0.32
C LYS A 52 24.39 -14.34 0.17
N VAL A 53 24.34 -13.20 -0.52
CA VAL A 53 23.47 -12.09 -0.15
C VAL A 53 21.99 -12.50 -0.16
N ARG A 54 21.58 -13.27 -1.19
CA ARG A 54 20.21 -13.77 -1.29
C ARG A 54 19.84 -14.71 -0.15
N ASN A 55 20.73 -15.60 0.26
CA ASN A 55 20.52 -16.52 1.38
C ASN A 55 20.44 -15.76 2.71
N GLU A 56 21.36 -14.83 2.97
CA GLU A 56 21.34 -13.99 4.17
C GLU A 56 20.07 -13.17 4.29
N ALA A 57 19.53 -12.69 3.16
CA ALA A 57 18.26 -11.95 3.14
C ALA A 57 17.07 -12.90 3.36
N LYS A 58 17.11 -14.12 2.80
CA LYS A 58 16.08 -15.14 3.00
C LYS A 58 15.99 -15.57 4.46
N ASP A 59 17.11 -15.74 5.14
CA ASP A 59 17.14 -16.15 6.55
C ASP A 59 16.53 -15.11 7.51
N LYS A 60 16.33 -13.88 7.04
CA LYS A 60 15.69 -12.79 7.80
C LYS A 60 14.16 -12.73 7.60
N ILE A 61 13.61 -13.57 6.72
CA ILE A 61 12.16 -13.58 6.48
C ILE A 61 11.45 -14.10 7.72
N ASP A 62 10.46 -13.36 8.19
CA ASP A 62 9.65 -13.70 9.36
C ASP A 62 8.16 -13.66 9.00
N LEU A 63 7.58 -14.84 8.80
CA LEU A 63 6.16 -15.01 8.47
C LEU A 63 5.26 -15.16 9.71
N SER A 64 5.81 -15.03 10.93
CA SER A 64 5.07 -15.18 12.19
C SER A 64 4.25 -13.94 12.58
N LYS A 65 4.32 -12.86 11.79
CA LYS A 65 3.64 -11.60 12.08
C LYS A 65 2.13 -11.76 12.16
N GLY A 66 1.55 -11.28 13.27
CA GLY A 66 0.11 -11.34 13.53
C GLY A 66 -0.70 -10.13 13.02
N ILE A 67 -0.05 -9.21 12.30
CA ILE A 67 -0.70 -8.00 11.79
C ILE A 67 -1.36 -8.28 10.45
N THR A 68 -2.57 -7.76 10.26
CA THR A 68 -3.29 -7.88 9.00
C THR A 68 -3.22 -6.56 8.22
N ILE A 69 -3.12 -6.66 6.90
CA ILE A 69 -3.13 -5.56 5.96
C ILE A 69 -4.40 -5.69 5.12
N TYR A 70 -5.21 -4.63 5.10
CA TYR A 70 -6.46 -4.60 4.36
C TYR A 70 -6.35 -3.65 3.18
N GLY A 71 -6.69 -4.13 1.99
CA GLY A 71 -6.90 -3.33 0.80
C GLY A 71 -8.36 -3.40 0.39
N SER A 72 -8.95 -2.27 0.03
CA SER A 72 -10.27 -2.21 -0.58
C SER A 72 -10.26 -1.29 -1.80
N ASP A 73 -11.19 -1.53 -2.71
CA ASP A 73 -11.42 -0.70 -3.88
C ASP A 73 -12.88 -0.83 -4.31
N LEU A 74 -13.46 0.26 -4.79
CA LEU A 74 -14.83 0.25 -5.30
C LEU A 74 -14.94 -0.60 -6.58
N ALA A 75 -13.89 -0.59 -7.41
CA ALA A 75 -13.87 -1.30 -8.68
C ALA A 75 -13.51 -2.79 -8.49
N MET A 76 -14.46 -3.68 -8.67
CA MET A 76 -14.23 -5.13 -8.61
C MET A 76 -13.16 -5.63 -9.58
N LYS A 77 -12.90 -4.88 -10.68
CA LYS A 77 -11.78 -5.17 -11.59
C LYS A 77 -10.43 -4.97 -10.88
N SER A 78 -10.28 -3.89 -10.10
CA SER A 78 -9.09 -3.63 -9.29
C SER A 78 -8.85 -4.76 -8.28
N ILE A 79 -9.90 -5.18 -7.59
CA ILE A 79 -9.82 -6.29 -6.61
C ILE A 79 -9.38 -7.61 -7.25
N ARG A 80 -9.87 -7.93 -8.44
CA ARG A 80 -9.40 -9.13 -9.16
C ARG A 80 -7.92 -9.04 -9.53
N ILE A 81 -7.45 -7.85 -9.90
CA ILE A 81 -6.04 -7.61 -10.21
C ILE A 81 -5.20 -7.73 -8.93
N SER A 82 -5.63 -7.11 -7.84
CA SER A 82 -4.90 -7.17 -6.56
C SER A 82 -4.79 -8.61 -6.02
N GLN A 83 -5.86 -9.39 -6.13
CA GLN A 83 -5.85 -10.81 -5.78
C GLN A 83 -4.88 -11.61 -6.66
N LYS A 84 -4.90 -11.38 -7.99
CA LYS A 84 -3.95 -12.01 -8.90
C LYS A 84 -2.50 -11.63 -8.60
N ASN A 85 -2.25 -10.38 -8.23
CA ASN A 85 -0.91 -9.94 -7.82
C ASN A 85 -0.49 -10.60 -6.51
N LEU A 86 -1.41 -10.75 -5.56
CA LEU A 86 -1.15 -11.47 -4.30
C LEU A 86 -0.86 -12.97 -4.53
N ASP A 87 -1.42 -13.57 -5.57
CA ASP A 87 -1.11 -14.97 -5.93
C ASP A 87 0.36 -15.17 -6.32
N ASN A 88 1.03 -14.13 -6.80
CA ASN A 88 2.47 -14.17 -7.11
C ASN A 88 3.36 -14.04 -5.85
N VAL A 89 2.78 -13.76 -4.70
CA VAL A 89 3.48 -13.61 -3.40
C VAL A 89 2.78 -14.46 -2.33
N PRO A 90 2.79 -15.79 -2.47
CA PRO A 90 1.94 -16.70 -1.70
C PRO A 90 2.13 -16.62 -0.19
N ASP A 91 3.32 -16.25 0.27
CA ASP A 91 3.66 -16.10 1.69
C ASP A 91 2.83 -15.00 2.38
N LEU A 92 2.28 -14.04 1.62
CA LEU A 92 1.49 -12.94 2.14
C LEU A 92 -0.02 -13.24 2.23
N LYS A 93 -0.51 -14.35 1.69
CA LYS A 93 -1.96 -14.66 1.65
C LYS A 93 -2.62 -14.75 3.04
N ARG A 94 -1.85 -14.95 4.09
CA ARG A 94 -2.37 -14.96 5.46
C ARG A 94 -2.45 -13.57 6.07
N ILE A 95 -1.70 -12.62 5.54
CA ILE A 95 -1.49 -11.28 6.10
C ILE A 95 -2.28 -10.23 5.32
N VAL A 96 -2.28 -10.32 3.98
CA VAL A 96 -2.95 -9.34 3.10
C VAL A 96 -4.34 -9.83 2.72
N ARG A 97 -5.33 -8.95 2.83
CA ARG A 97 -6.74 -9.19 2.51
C ARG A 97 -7.26 -8.11 1.57
N PHE A 98 -7.87 -8.52 0.46
CA PHE A 98 -8.52 -7.60 -0.48
C PHE A 98 -10.03 -7.82 -0.51
N ARG A 99 -10.80 -6.70 -0.56
CA ARG A 99 -12.26 -6.75 -0.68
C ARG A 99 -12.80 -5.60 -1.52
N GLY A 100 -13.92 -5.83 -2.23
CA GLY A 100 -14.69 -4.77 -2.88
C GLY A 100 -15.46 -3.98 -1.82
N LYS A 101 -15.12 -2.73 -1.59
CA LYS A 101 -15.86 -1.80 -0.72
C LYS A 101 -15.51 -0.37 -1.10
N ASP A 102 -16.50 0.53 -1.02
CA ASP A 102 -16.28 1.97 -1.17
C ASP A 102 -15.44 2.49 0.00
N ALA A 103 -14.46 3.33 -0.30
CA ALA A 103 -13.64 3.99 0.70
C ALA A 103 -14.46 4.88 1.64
N LEU A 104 -15.56 5.43 1.14
CA LEU A 104 -16.48 6.30 1.88
C LEU A 104 -17.46 5.54 2.79
N GLU A 105 -17.44 4.22 2.76
CA GLU A 105 -18.27 3.34 3.59
C GLU A 105 -17.43 2.38 4.43
N LEU A 106 -16.10 2.58 4.45
CA LEU A 106 -15.17 1.66 5.08
C LEU A 106 -15.10 1.91 6.58
N ASP A 107 -15.48 0.92 7.38
CA ASP A 107 -15.32 0.99 8.83
C ASP A 107 -13.85 0.81 9.24
N ALA A 108 -13.42 1.53 10.25
CA ALA A 108 -12.10 1.33 10.83
C ALA A 108 -12.00 -0.07 11.46
N PRO A 109 -10.85 -0.75 11.33
CA PRO A 109 -10.64 -2.00 12.04
C PRO A 109 -10.57 -1.77 13.56
N ASN A 110 -10.81 -2.82 14.33
CA ASN A 110 -10.63 -2.75 15.78
C ASN A 110 -9.17 -2.40 16.14
N GLY A 111 -9.01 -1.45 17.05
CA GLY A 111 -7.70 -1.00 17.51
C GLY A 111 -7.09 0.09 16.63
N ILE A 112 -5.83 0.42 16.89
CA ILE A 112 -5.10 1.44 16.15
C ILE A 112 -4.69 0.90 14.78
N CYS A 113 -4.87 1.71 13.75
CA CYS A 113 -4.43 1.39 12.41
C CYS A 113 -3.65 2.55 11.76
N THR A 114 -2.97 2.24 10.68
CA THR A 114 -2.40 3.22 9.76
C THR A 114 -3.16 3.12 8.44
N VAL A 115 -3.73 4.22 7.98
CA VAL A 115 -4.36 4.31 6.67
C VAL A 115 -3.36 4.90 5.69
N ILE A 116 -3.13 4.24 4.56
CA ILE A 116 -2.34 4.78 3.46
C ILE A 116 -3.20 4.73 2.22
N VAL A 117 -3.42 5.89 1.59
CA VAL A 117 -4.28 5.98 0.43
C VAL A 117 -3.63 6.78 -0.69
N ASN A 118 -3.78 6.27 -1.90
CA ASN A 118 -3.40 6.93 -3.15
C ASN A 118 -4.66 7.18 -3.99
N PRO A 119 -5.42 8.24 -3.69
CA PRO A 119 -6.67 8.53 -4.37
C PRO A 119 -6.42 9.03 -5.79
N PRO A 120 -7.42 8.98 -6.70
CA PRO A 120 -7.26 9.48 -8.06
C PRO A 120 -6.99 11.00 -8.09
N TYR A 121 -6.03 11.43 -8.94
CA TYR A 121 -5.55 12.83 -9.00
C TYR A 121 -6.34 13.72 -9.97
N GLY A 122 -7.23 13.13 -10.75
CA GLY A 122 -8.03 13.88 -11.73
C GLY A 122 -7.62 13.70 -13.20
N GLU A 123 -6.62 12.87 -13.52
CA GLU A 123 -6.27 12.56 -14.92
C GLU A 123 -7.37 11.79 -15.67
N ARG A 124 -8.24 11.10 -14.93
CA ARG A 124 -9.31 10.23 -15.47
C ARG A 124 -10.72 10.58 -14.97
N ILE A 125 -10.85 11.64 -14.18
CA ILE A 125 -12.09 12.07 -13.53
C ILE A 125 -12.20 13.57 -13.68
N TYR A 126 -13.41 14.10 -13.85
CA TYR A 126 -13.65 15.56 -13.94
C TYR A 126 -13.22 16.26 -12.64
N LYS A 127 -12.71 17.50 -12.76
CA LYS A 127 -12.18 18.27 -11.60
C LYS A 127 -13.19 18.38 -10.45
N ASP A 128 -14.45 18.60 -10.78
CA ASP A 128 -15.51 18.74 -9.77
C ASP A 128 -15.77 17.43 -9.00
N GLU A 129 -15.69 16.30 -9.70
CA GLU A 129 -15.85 14.98 -9.07
C GLU A 129 -14.67 14.63 -8.13
N VAL A 130 -13.45 15.05 -8.50
CA VAL A 130 -12.27 14.91 -7.64
C VAL A 130 -12.44 15.74 -6.37
N ALA A 131 -12.89 16.99 -6.49
CA ALA A 131 -13.11 17.87 -5.34
C ALA A 131 -14.12 17.27 -4.35
N ILE A 132 -15.26 16.79 -4.86
CA ILE A 132 -16.29 16.13 -4.06
C ILE A 132 -15.74 14.88 -3.38
N LEU A 133 -14.97 14.05 -4.11
CA LEU A 133 -14.37 12.85 -3.57
C LEU A 133 -13.45 13.17 -2.38
N TYR A 134 -12.56 14.16 -2.54
CA TYR A 134 -11.60 14.49 -1.48
C TYR A 134 -12.28 15.10 -0.25
N GLN A 135 -13.29 15.94 -0.42
CA GLN A 135 -14.10 16.45 0.69
C GLN A 135 -14.75 15.32 1.48
N ARG A 136 -15.49 14.44 0.79
CA ARG A 136 -16.17 13.31 1.43
C ARG A 136 -15.19 12.32 2.05
N LEU A 137 -14.04 12.07 1.41
CA LEU A 137 -12.99 11.23 1.96
C LEU A 137 -12.42 11.83 3.25
N GLY A 138 -12.16 13.14 3.27
CA GLY A 138 -11.68 13.83 4.46
C GLY A 138 -12.69 13.76 5.62
N GLU A 139 -13.98 13.98 5.35
CA GLU A 139 -15.06 13.85 6.34
C GLU A 139 -15.09 12.42 6.91
N HIS A 140 -15.12 11.41 6.05
CA HIS A 140 -15.18 10.01 6.44
C HIS A 140 -13.94 9.59 7.28
N LEU A 141 -12.74 10.01 6.86
CA LEU A 141 -11.50 9.71 7.59
C LEU A 141 -11.48 10.37 8.98
N LYS A 142 -12.05 11.58 9.13
CA LYS A 142 -12.18 12.26 10.43
C LYS A 142 -13.12 11.54 11.38
N GLU A 143 -14.20 10.99 10.86
CA GLU A 143 -15.23 10.31 11.66
C GLU A 143 -14.79 8.89 12.02
N GLU A 144 -14.54 8.05 11.02
CA GLU A 144 -14.32 6.62 11.21
C GLU A 144 -12.90 6.27 11.66
N PHE A 145 -11.89 7.06 11.22
CA PHE A 145 -10.48 6.77 11.51
C PHE A 145 -9.87 7.73 12.52
N LYS A 146 -10.70 8.33 13.38
CA LYS A 146 -10.25 9.24 14.43
C LYS A 146 -9.22 8.60 15.34
N GLY A 147 -8.09 9.30 15.57
CA GLY A 147 -6.99 8.81 16.41
C GLY A 147 -6.04 7.85 15.73
N ASN A 148 -6.23 7.60 14.45
CA ASN A 148 -5.35 6.78 13.63
C ASN A 148 -4.36 7.64 12.83
N THR A 149 -3.28 7.02 12.34
CA THR A 149 -2.31 7.68 11.46
C THR A 149 -2.79 7.59 10.01
N LEU A 150 -2.78 8.73 9.31
CA LEU A 150 -3.19 8.82 7.91
C LEU A 150 -2.00 9.25 7.05
N GLY A 151 -1.72 8.50 5.97
CA GLY A 151 -0.78 8.86 4.92
C GLY A 151 -1.52 8.96 3.59
N ILE A 152 -1.40 10.11 2.92
CA ILE A 152 -2.10 10.36 1.65
C ILE A 152 -1.07 10.73 0.60
N LEU A 153 -1.03 9.97 -0.49
CA LEU A 153 -0.19 10.24 -1.65
C LEU A 153 -1.02 10.91 -2.73
N SER A 154 -0.64 12.10 -3.13
CA SER A 154 -1.32 12.82 -4.23
C SER A 154 -0.39 13.84 -4.86
N SER A 155 -0.48 14.01 -6.18
CA SER A 155 0.14 15.11 -6.91
C SER A 155 -0.79 16.34 -7.02
N ASN A 156 -2.06 16.23 -6.60
CA ASN A 156 -3.05 17.29 -6.66
C ASN A 156 -3.15 18.03 -5.31
N ILE A 157 -2.32 19.06 -5.14
CA ILE A 157 -2.25 19.85 -3.90
C ILE A 157 -3.58 20.56 -3.61
N GLU A 158 -4.28 21.04 -4.65
CA GLU A 158 -5.58 21.71 -4.48
C GLU A 158 -6.60 20.74 -3.86
N ALA A 159 -6.63 19.50 -4.35
CA ALA A 159 -7.51 18.46 -3.82
C ALA A 159 -7.10 18.03 -2.39
N LEU A 160 -5.79 17.94 -2.09
CA LEU A 160 -5.33 17.63 -0.73
C LEU A 160 -5.85 18.63 0.30
N ASN A 161 -5.92 19.92 -0.03
CA ASN A 161 -6.46 20.94 0.85
C ASN A 161 -7.96 20.74 1.16
N LEU A 162 -8.70 20.07 0.26
CA LEU A 162 -10.13 19.80 0.46
C LEU A 162 -10.41 18.67 1.47
N LEU A 163 -9.41 17.86 1.82
CA LEU A 163 -9.57 16.86 2.88
C LEU A 163 -9.79 17.50 4.26
N ASP A 164 -9.37 18.75 4.43
CA ASP A 164 -9.47 19.50 5.68
C ASP A 164 -8.94 18.69 6.90
N LEU A 165 -7.84 17.98 6.71
CA LEU A 165 -7.13 17.23 7.72
C LEU A 165 -5.95 18.04 8.27
N LYS A 166 -5.64 17.86 9.56
CA LYS A 166 -4.46 18.50 10.13
C LYS A 166 -3.20 17.81 9.58
N LEU A 167 -2.42 18.59 8.82
CA LEU A 167 -1.12 18.14 8.32
C LEU A 167 -0.10 18.12 9.47
N GLU A 168 0.57 16.99 9.67
CA GLU A 168 1.66 16.86 10.64
C GLU A 168 3.03 16.85 9.96
N LYS A 169 3.13 16.19 8.81
CA LYS A 169 4.37 16.11 8.02
C LYS A 169 4.05 16.03 6.53
N GLU A 170 4.91 16.61 5.74
CA GLU A 170 4.85 16.56 4.28
C GLU A 170 6.19 16.06 3.72
N TYR A 171 6.12 15.30 2.64
CA TYR A 171 7.28 14.75 1.95
C TYR A 171 7.11 14.91 0.45
N ASP A 172 8.09 15.53 -0.20
CA ASP A 172 8.15 15.57 -1.65
C ASP A 172 8.72 14.24 -2.17
N LEU A 173 7.92 13.53 -2.98
CA LEU A 173 8.34 12.30 -3.63
C LEU A 173 8.47 12.55 -5.13
N MET A 174 9.66 12.30 -5.67
CA MET A 174 9.88 12.32 -7.12
C MET A 174 9.61 10.92 -7.68
N ASN A 175 8.63 10.85 -8.57
CA ASN A 175 8.36 9.65 -9.35
C ASN A 175 8.91 9.93 -10.77
N GLY A 176 10.20 9.60 -10.97
CA GLY A 176 11.03 9.99 -12.09
C GLY A 176 10.60 9.56 -13.47
#